data_78c45cfef17d6af84dd6b54ffef3c790
#
_entry.id   78c45cfef17d6af84dd6b54ffef3c790
#
_cell.length_a   1.000
_cell.length_b   1.000
_cell.length_c   1.000
_cell.angle_alpha   90.00
_cell.angle_beta   90.00
_cell.angle_gamma   90.00
#
_symmetry.space_group_name_H-M   'P 1'
#
loop_
_entity.id
_entity.type
_entity.pdbx_description
1 polymer ?
#
loop_
_entity_poly.entity_id
_entity_poly.type
_entity_poly.pdbx_seq_one_letter_code
_entity_poly.pdbx_strand_id
1 'polypeptide(L)'
;IKRLEAELHCVLFFRSSQGVRLTPEGEKLYAHIAVAFESIEAGEEELLSDQSLAGGSIHIAASGLALQGCLLRVLSRYRRQYPHVHIYLTNNSTPQGLSAVQNGLADFAVVSEGTVVPDSLEKQWVGEIQEVPICGSAFPALMQGPVTLARLTEYPIVCLAAGTSSHDFYSGLFLRRGLPFSPDVEVETIDQIPPVVCGNLGIGFVPREMLFGAPELTGIYLITLDKPIAPRSIYLFQRKNQPLSLAAKHFRKMLLSDVPSGS
;
A
#
# COMPACT_ATOMS: atom_id res chain seq x y z
N ILE A 1 -21.22 -23.43 -14.49
CA ILE A 1 -21.65 -22.66 -13.32
C ILE A 1 -22.99 -23.19 -12.79
N LYS A 2 -24.09 -23.26 -13.56
CA LYS A 2 -25.38 -23.78 -13.09
C LYS A 2 -25.33 -25.18 -12.50
N ARG A 3 -24.48 -26.07 -13.03
CA ARG A 3 -24.25 -27.40 -12.48
C ARG A 3 -23.54 -27.32 -11.11
N LEU A 4 -22.56 -26.45 -10.97
CA LEU A 4 -21.86 -26.22 -9.71
C LEU A 4 -22.78 -25.61 -8.65
N GLU A 5 -23.61 -24.64 -9.00
CA GLU A 5 -24.64 -24.08 -8.11
C GLU A 5 -25.63 -25.14 -7.63
N ALA A 6 -26.02 -26.07 -8.51
CA ALA A 6 -26.88 -27.18 -8.15
C ALA A 6 -26.21 -28.19 -7.21
N GLU A 7 -24.93 -28.52 -7.46
CA GLU A 7 -24.13 -29.42 -6.62
C GLU A 7 -23.87 -28.82 -5.23
N LEU A 8 -23.65 -27.51 -5.15
CA LEU A 8 -23.39 -26.81 -3.89
C LEU A 8 -24.65 -26.34 -3.16
N HIS A 9 -25.82 -26.56 -3.78
CA HIS A 9 -27.12 -26.11 -3.25
C HIS A 9 -27.18 -24.60 -2.89
N CYS A 10 -26.43 -23.76 -3.60
CA CYS A 10 -26.43 -22.31 -3.41
C CYS A 10 -26.26 -21.57 -4.74
N VAL A 11 -26.69 -20.31 -4.78
CA VAL A 11 -26.51 -19.41 -5.93
C VAL A 11 -25.20 -18.66 -5.75
N LEU A 12 -24.33 -18.69 -6.77
CA LEU A 12 -23.03 -18.06 -6.71
C LEU A 12 -23.02 -16.70 -7.40
N PHE A 13 -23.99 -16.43 -8.29
CA PHE A 13 -24.04 -15.20 -9.07
C PHE A 13 -25.41 -14.56 -9.10
N PHE A 14 -25.49 -13.29 -8.77
CA PHE A 14 -26.63 -12.43 -9.13
C PHE A 14 -26.51 -12.04 -10.60
N ARG A 15 -27.56 -12.29 -11.38
CA ARG A 15 -27.65 -11.92 -12.79
C ARG A 15 -28.71 -10.85 -12.97
N SER A 16 -28.35 -9.73 -13.55
CA SER A 16 -29.27 -8.63 -13.87
C SER A 16 -29.05 -8.13 -15.30
N SER A 17 -29.91 -7.26 -15.77
CA SER A 17 -29.72 -6.56 -17.05
C SER A 17 -28.48 -5.64 -17.07
N GLN A 18 -27.94 -5.34 -15.88
CA GLN A 18 -26.72 -4.51 -15.72
C GLN A 18 -25.43 -5.34 -15.58
N GLY A 19 -25.51 -6.68 -15.63
CA GLY A 19 -24.35 -7.55 -15.53
C GLY A 19 -24.48 -8.66 -14.50
N VAL A 20 -23.34 -9.23 -14.14
CA VAL A 20 -23.23 -10.36 -13.21
C VAL A 20 -22.39 -9.93 -12.01
N ARG A 21 -22.86 -10.22 -10.79
CA ARG A 21 -22.13 -9.99 -9.52
C ARG A 21 -22.11 -11.29 -8.71
N LEU A 22 -21.08 -11.46 -7.89
CA LEU A 22 -21.01 -12.58 -6.94
C LEU A 22 -22.04 -12.41 -5.81
N THR A 23 -22.55 -13.54 -5.31
CA THR A 23 -23.25 -13.60 -4.04
C THR A 23 -22.23 -13.72 -2.90
N PRO A 24 -22.60 -13.58 -1.62
CA PRO A 24 -21.68 -13.83 -0.49
C PRO A 24 -21.09 -15.25 -0.51
N GLU A 25 -21.88 -16.25 -0.96
CA GLU A 25 -21.40 -17.62 -1.17
C GLU A 25 -20.45 -17.69 -2.36
N GLY A 26 -20.74 -16.95 -3.42
CA GLY A 26 -19.88 -16.79 -4.58
C GLY A 26 -18.53 -16.15 -4.25
N GLU A 27 -18.51 -15.12 -3.40
CA GLU A 27 -17.28 -14.48 -2.93
C GLU A 27 -16.40 -15.44 -2.11
N LYS A 28 -17.02 -16.24 -1.22
CA LYS A 28 -16.30 -17.26 -0.46
C LYS A 28 -15.65 -18.30 -1.38
N LEU A 29 -16.43 -18.83 -2.31
CA LEU A 29 -15.92 -19.83 -3.26
C LEU A 29 -14.86 -19.23 -4.18
N TYR A 30 -15.07 -18.00 -4.67
CA TYR A 30 -14.12 -17.30 -5.53
C TYR A 30 -12.76 -17.14 -4.86
N ALA A 31 -12.71 -16.79 -3.57
CA ALA A 31 -11.47 -16.66 -2.83
C ALA A 31 -10.66 -17.98 -2.83
N HIS A 32 -11.31 -19.13 -2.66
CA HIS A 32 -10.65 -20.43 -2.72
C HIS A 32 -10.24 -20.84 -4.14
N ILE A 33 -11.07 -20.54 -5.14
CA ILE A 33 -10.76 -20.85 -6.54
C ILE A 33 -9.60 -20.00 -7.03
N ALA A 34 -9.54 -18.71 -6.67
CA ALA A 34 -8.43 -17.81 -7.04
C ALA A 34 -7.09 -18.37 -6.52
N VAL A 35 -7.04 -18.80 -5.27
CA VAL A 35 -5.83 -19.46 -4.69
C VAL A 35 -5.42 -20.71 -5.46
N ALA A 36 -6.40 -21.57 -5.78
CA ALA A 36 -6.12 -22.81 -6.50
C ALA A 36 -5.61 -22.51 -7.93
N PHE A 37 -6.20 -21.53 -8.60
CA PHE A 37 -5.82 -21.15 -9.95
C PHE A 37 -4.41 -20.53 -10.01
N GLU A 38 -4.08 -19.63 -9.08
CA GLU A 38 -2.72 -19.08 -8.96
C GLU A 38 -1.68 -20.17 -8.67
N SER A 39 -2.04 -21.17 -7.86
CA SER A 39 -1.13 -22.30 -7.59
C SER A 39 -0.88 -23.15 -8.84
N ILE A 40 -1.88 -23.31 -9.69
CA ILE A 40 -1.75 -24.00 -10.98
C ILE A 40 -0.88 -23.20 -11.92
N GLU A 41 -1.15 -21.89 -12.08
CA GLU A 41 -0.35 -20.98 -12.93
C GLU A 41 1.11 -20.94 -12.48
N ALA A 42 1.36 -20.83 -11.16
CA ALA A 42 2.72 -20.87 -10.62
C ALA A 42 3.45 -22.18 -10.95
N GLY A 43 2.74 -23.33 -10.90
CA GLY A 43 3.28 -24.62 -11.28
C GLY A 43 3.57 -24.73 -12.79
N GLU A 44 2.69 -24.23 -13.62
CA GLU A 44 2.90 -24.16 -15.08
C GLU A 44 4.07 -23.23 -15.42
N GLU A 45 4.18 -22.06 -14.79
CA GLU A 45 5.30 -21.13 -14.96
C GLU A 45 6.63 -21.76 -14.51
N GLU A 46 6.65 -22.51 -13.40
CA GLU A 46 7.84 -23.22 -12.93
C GLU A 46 8.33 -24.27 -13.93
N LEU A 47 7.41 -24.97 -14.59
CA LEU A 47 7.73 -25.94 -15.64
C LEU A 47 8.18 -25.28 -16.96
N LEU A 48 7.63 -24.13 -17.30
CA LEU A 48 7.98 -23.38 -18.51
C LEU A 48 9.25 -22.53 -18.33
N SER A 49 9.61 -22.16 -17.09
CA SER A 49 10.66 -21.22 -16.78
C SER A 49 12.08 -21.78 -16.78
N ASP A 50 12.24 -23.11 -16.97
CA ASP A 50 13.59 -23.70 -17.15
C ASP A 50 14.33 -23.18 -18.40
N GLN A 51 13.71 -22.32 -19.21
CA GLN A 51 14.35 -21.80 -20.43
C GLN A 51 14.37 -20.26 -20.60
N SER A 52 13.61 -19.45 -19.89
CA SER A 52 13.81 -17.97 -19.83
C SER A 52 12.73 -17.29 -18.98
N LEU A 53 13.07 -16.20 -18.25
CA LEU A 53 12.13 -15.24 -17.63
C LEU A 53 11.33 -14.46 -18.69
N ALA A 54 10.74 -15.15 -19.66
CA ALA A 54 10.09 -14.55 -20.83
C ALA A 54 8.62 -14.18 -20.57
N GLY A 55 8.11 -14.33 -19.34
CA GLY A 55 6.73 -14.02 -19.00
C GLY A 55 6.45 -14.19 -17.51
N GLY A 56 5.16 -14.25 -17.16
CA GLY A 56 4.67 -14.42 -15.81
C GLY A 56 4.04 -13.16 -15.23
N SER A 57 3.48 -13.29 -14.04
CA SER A 57 2.85 -12.17 -13.33
C SER A 57 3.31 -12.09 -11.88
N ILE A 58 3.23 -10.90 -11.30
CA ILE A 58 3.35 -10.66 -9.88
C ILE A 58 2.15 -9.83 -9.41
N HIS A 59 1.58 -10.22 -8.28
CA HIS A 59 0.42 -9.56 -7.69
C HIS A 59 0.82 -8.96 -6.34
N ILE A 60 0.77 -7.64 -6.22
CA ILE A 60 1.23 -6.91 -5.04
C ILE A 60 0.09 -6.07 -4.47
N ALA A 61 -0.31 -6.37 -3.25
CA ALA A 61 -1.19 -5.54 -2.45
C ALA A 61 -0.34 -4.54 -1.65
N ALA A 62 -0.38 -3.26 -1.99
CA ALA A 62 0.46 -2.25 -1.34
C ALA A 62 -0.37 -1.16 -0.69
N SER A 63 0.09 -0.63 0.46
CA SER A 63 -0.45 0.64 0.93
C SER A 63 0.11 1.79 0.09
N GLY A 64 -0.66 2.86 -0.07
CA GLY A 64 -0.21 4.05 -0.78
C GLY A 64 1.09 4.61 -0.20
N LEU A 65 1.27 4.55 1.14
CA LEU A 65 2.52 4.91 1.80
C LEU A 65 3.70 4.06 1.30
N ALA A 66 3.56 2.74 1.29
CA ALA A 66 4.61 1.82 0.84
C ALA A 66 4.90 1.99 -0.65
N LEU A 67 3.84 2.19 -1.46
CA LEU A 67 3.98 2.42 -2.88
C LEU A 67 4.84 3.66 -3.16
N GLN A 68 4.47 4.79 -2.60
CA GLN A 68 5.12 6.08 -2.83
C GLN A 68 6.50 6.18 -2.15
N GLY A 69 6.65 5.60 -0.96
CA GLY A 69 7.88 5.74 -0.18
C GLY A 69 9.00 4.78 -0.61
N CYS A 70 8.70 3.59 -1.13
CA CYS A 70 9.75 2.63 -1.46
C CYS A 70 9.50 1.78 -2.72
N LEU A 71 8.25 1.34 -2.97
CA LEU A 71 8.00 0.35 -4.02
C LEU A 71 8.23 0.88 -5.43
N LEU A 72 7.86 2.11 -5.75
CA LEU A 72 7.98 2.67 -7.10
C LEU A 72 9.42 2.57 -7.63
N ARG A 73 10.41 2.84 -6.79
CA ARG A 73 11.83 2.71 -7.14
C ARG A 73 12.20 1.27 -7.49
N VAL A 74 11.76 0.31 -6.68
CA VAL A 74 12.04 -1.11 -6.88
C VAL A 74 11.30 -1.63 -8.12
N LEU A 75 10.02 -1.29 -8.28
CA LEU A 75 9.20 -1.67 -9.43
C LEU A 75 9.77 -1.13 -10.75
N SER A 76 10.27 0.10 -10.75
CA SER A 76 10.93 0.70 -11.91
C SER A 76 12.20 -0.07 -12.32
N ARG A 77 13.01 -0.52 -11.35
CA ARG A 77 14.19 -1.37 -11.60
C ARG A 77 13.77 -2.76 -12.07
N TYR A 78 12.77 -3.34 -11.40
CA TYR A 78 12.25 -4.66 -11.72
C TYR A 78 11.72 -4.69 -13.16
N ARG A 79 10.90 -3.69 -13.55
CA ARG A 79 10.36 -3.58 -14.90
C ARG A 79 11.45 -3.46 -15.98
N ARG A 80 12.54 -2.75 -15.71
CA ARG A 80 13.67 -2.65 -16.64
C ARG A 80 14.40 -3.98 -16.82
N GLN A 81 14.51 -4.78 -15.76
CA GLN A 81 15.21 -6.06 -15.80
C GLN A 81 14.32 -7.18 -16.37
N TYR A 82 13.02 -7.11 -16.12
CA TYR A 82 12.02 -8.11 -16.51
C TYR A 82 10.86 -7.47 -17.27
N PRO A 83 11.08 -7.02 -18.52
CA PRO A 83 10.11 -6.21 -19.27
C PRO A 83 8.84 -6.98 -19.67
N HIS A 84 8.87 -8.30 -19.65
CA HIS A 84 7.74 -9.15 -20.04
C HIS A 84 6.89 -9.63 -18.87
N VAL A 85 7.31 -9.38 -17.62
CA VAL A 85 6.52 -9.74 -16.44
C VAL A 85 5.37 -8.76 -16.27
N HIS A 86 4.16 -9.26 -16.11
CA HIS A 86 3.00 -8.45 -15.74
C HIS A 86 3.03 -8.10 -14.25
N ILE A 87 2.79 -6.84 -13.92
CA ILE A 87 2.76 -6.35 -12.55
C ILE A 87 1.32 -5.89 -12.25
N TYR A 88 0.65 -6.62 -11.37
CA TYR A 88 -0.64 -6.22 -10.82
C TYR A 88 -0.40 -5.56 -9.46
N LEU A 89 -0.84 -4.32 -9.35
CA LEU A 89 -0.66 -3.52 -8.14
C LEU A 89 -2.02 -3.03 -7.66
N THR A 90 -2.38 -3.37 -6.44
CA THR A 90 -3.62 -2.92 -5.82
C THR A 90 -3.33 -2.02 -4.63
N ASN A 91 -4.13 -0.95 -4.48
CA ASN A 91 -4.04 -0.08 -3.30
C ASN A 91 -4.90 -0.66 -2.17
N ASN A 92 -4.28 -0.95 -1.05
CA ASN A 92 -4.91 -1.65 0.07
C ASN A 92 -4.53 -1.00 1.41
N SER A 93 -5.47 -0.95 2.34
CA SER A 93 -5.12 -0.76 3.75
C SER A 93 -4.35 -1.99 4.27
N THR A 94 -3.64 -1.85 5.40
CA THR A 94 -2.88 -2.99 5.95
C THR A 94 -3.75 -4.25 6.16
N PRO A 95 -4.95 -4.18 6.78
CA PRO A 95 -5.81 -5.37 6.91
C PRO A 95 -6.23 -5.97 5.56
N GLN A 96 -6.57 -5.14 4.59
CA GLN A 96 -6.96 -5.59 3.24
C GLN A 96 -5.79 -6.28 2.53
N GLY A 97 -4.58 -5.71 2.60
CA GLY A 97 -3.38 -6.31 2.02
C GLY A 97 -3.05 -7.67 2.61
N LEU A 98 -3.10 -7.79 3.95
CA LEU A 98 -2.90 -9.08 4.61
C LEU A 98 -3.96 -10.11 4.21
N SER A 99 -5.23 -9.69 4.13
CA SER A 99 -6.33 -10.55 3.67
C SER A 99 -6.14 -10.99 2.20
N ALA A 100 -5.69 -10.08 1.32
CA ALA A 100 -5.43 -10.41 -0.08
C ALA A 100 -4.36 -11.52 -0.21
N VAL A 101 -3.28 -11.43 0.57
CA VAL A 101 -2.24 -12.47 0.59
C VAL A 101 -2.77 -13.78 1.20
N GLN A 102 -3.52 -13.72 2.30
CA GLN A 102 -4.10 -14.94 2.90
C GLN A 102 -5.01 -15.68 1.94
N ASN A 103 -5.82 -14.94 1.18
CA ASN A 103 -6.78 -15.48 0.23
C ASN A 103 -6.16 -15.81 -1.15
N GLY A 104 -4.84 -15.60 -1.34
CA GLY A 104 -4.15 -15.86 -2.59
C GLY A 104 -4.47 -14.90 -3.73
N LEU A 105 -5.01 -13.74 -3.41
CA LEU A 105 -5.27 -12.67 -4.37
C LEU A 105 -4.04 -11.80 -4.63
N ALA A 106 -2.99 -11.99 -3.84
CA ALA A 106 -1.70 -11.35 -4.01
C ALA A 106 -0.56 -12.26 -3.54
N ASP A 107 0.57 -12.21 -4.22
CA ASP A 107 1.81 -12.86 -3.82
C ASP A 107 2.38 -12.21 -2.56
N PHE A 108 2.28 -10.89 -2.52
CA PHE A 108 2.85 -10.06 -1.45
C PHE A 108 1.88 -8.98 -0.99
N ALA A 109 1.91 -8.70 0.32
CA ALA A 109 1.45 -7.42 0.81
C ALA A 109 2.66 -6.58 1.26
N VAL A 110 2.74 -5.33 0.80
CA VAL A 110 3.78 -4.39 1.23
C VAL A 110 3.09 -3.20 1.89
N VAL A 111 3.12 -3.21 3.22
CA VAL A 111 2.31 -2.30 4.04
C VAL A 111 3.06 -1.87 5.29
N SER A 112 2.59 -0.79 5.94
CA SER A 112 3.13 -0.38 7.24
C SER A 112 2.64 -1.29 8.36
N GLU A 113 3.40 -1.31 9.46
CA GLU A 113 2.99 -2.03 10.68
C GLU A 113 1.71 -1.41 11.28
N GLY A 114 0.91 -2.22 11.94
CA GLY A 114 -0.25 -1.69 12.68
C GLY A 114 -1.37 -2.67 12.98
N THR A 115 -1.25 -3.94 12.62
CA THR A 115 -2.28 -4.95 12.84
C THR A 115 -1.73 -6.27 13.35
N VAL A 116 -2.60 -7.06 13.98
CA VAL A 116 -2.29 -8.46 14.33
C VAL A 116 -1.97 -9.19 13.03
N VAL A 117 -0.76 -9.74 12.94
CA VAL A 117 -0.32 -10.51 11.79
C VAL A 117 -0.85 -11.94 11.94
N PRO A 118 -1.60 -12.45 10.97
CA PRO A 118 -2.06 -13.84 11.00
C PRO A 118 -0.90 -14.84 10.99
N ASP A 119 -1.03 -15.94 11.74
CA ASP A 119 0.00 -16.98 11.85
C ASP A 119 0.35 -17.64 10.51
N SER A 120 -0.55 -17.60 9.52
CA SER A 120 -0.34 -18.13 8.17
C SER A 120 0.64 -17.29 7.33
N LEU A 121 0.94 -16.08 7.76
CA LEU A 121 1.83 -15.16 7.05
C LEU A 121 3.20 -15.07 7.70
N GLU A 122 4.22 -14.92 6.90
CA GLU A 122 5.53 -14.48 7.33
C GLU A 122 5.70 -12.97 7.08
N LYS A 123 6.39 -12.31 7.99
CA LYS A 123 6.66 -10.88 7.98
C LYS A 123 8.14 -10.65 7.79
N GLN A 124 8.50 -9.79 6.85
CA GLN A 124 9.88 -9.40 6.61
C GLN A 124 9.99 -7.87 6.51
N TRP A 125 10.92 -7.29 7.25
CA TRP A 125 11.17 -5.84 7.21
C TRP A 125 11.76 -5.43 5.85
N VAL A 126 11.23 -4.32 5.29
CA VAL A 126 11.63 -3.78 3.98
C VAL A 126 12.38 -2.46 4.12
N GLY A 127 12.11 -1.71 5.16
CA GLY A 127 12.73 -0.41 5.38
C GLY A 127 11.83 0.52 6.18
N GLU A 128 12.25 1.77 6.20
CA GLU A 128 11.52 2.84 6.88
C GLU A 128 11.20 3.98 5.91
N ILE A 129 10.06 4.63 6.12
CA ILE A 129 9.62 5.79 5.34
C ILE A 129 9.51 6.98 6.26
N GLN A 130 10.19 8.05 5.89
CA GLN A 130 10.11 9.33 6.57
C GLN A 130 8.96 10.14 5.97
N GLU A 131 7.93 10.40 6.75
CA GLU A 131 6.87 11.33 6.37
C GLU A 131 7.20 12.75 6.84
N VAL A 132 6.81 13.71 6.03
CA VAL A 132 7.05 15.13 6.27
C VAL A 132 5.76 15.92 6.09
N PRO A 133 5.52 16.96 6.91
CA PRO A 133 4.37 17.83 6.71
C PRO A 133 4.60 18.79 5.54
N ILE A 134 3.51 19.06 4.83
CA ILE A 134 3.48 19.96 3.68
C ILE A 134 2.35 20.97 3.82
N CYS A 135 2.51 22.13 3.21
CA CYS A 135 1.46 23.15 3.13
C CYS A 135 1.41 23.81 1.74
N GLY A 136 0.30 24.47 1.47
CA GLY A 136 0.15 25.33 0.30
C GLY A 136 0.61 26.78 0.56
N SER A 137 0.54 27.60 -0.46
CA SER A 137 1.02 29.01 -0.45
C SER A 137 0.27 29.94 0.52
N ALA A 138 -0.96 29.56 0.93
CA ALA A 138 -1.76 30.36 1.88
C ALA A 138 -1.24 30.29 3.33
N PHE A 139 -0.27 29.45 3.62
CA PHE A 139 0.26 29.25 4.97
C PHE A 139 1.73 29.72 5.14
N PRO A 140 2.08 30.97 4.79
CA PRO A 140 3.47 31.44 4.75
C PRO A 140 4.17 31.39 6.12
N ALA A 141 3.41 31.49 7.20
CA ALA A 141 3.96 31.39 8.56
C ALA A 141 4.60 30.04 8.89
N LEU A 142 4.20 28.97 8.19
CA LEU A 142 4.75 27.61 8.36
C LEU A 142 6.05 27.38 7.57
N MET A 143 6.43 28.34 6.70
CA MET A 143 7.62 28.24 5.85
C MET A 143 8.83 29.00 6.43
N GLN A 144 8.63 29.81 7.48
CA GLN A 144 9.63 30.74 8.00
C GLN A 144 10.68 30.14 8.95
N GLY A 145 10.63 28.81 9.16
CA GLY A 145 11.58 28.13 10.03
C GLY A 145 10.95 26.93 10.74
N PRO A 146 11.69 26.27 11.62
CA PRO A 146 11.18 25.13 12.33
C PRO A 146 9.95 25.45 13.20
N VAL A 147 8.91 24.65 13.07
CA VAL A 147 7.68 24.77 13.86
C VAL A 147 7.47 23.53 14.74
N THR A 148 6.76 23.70 15.84
CA THR A 148 6.40 22.58 16.70
C THR A 148 5.21 21.82 16.13
N LEU A 149 5.05 20.54 16.53
CA LEU A 149 3.85 19.78 16.17
C LEU A 149 2.57 20.44 16.74
N ALA A 150 2.66 21.08 17.90
CA ALA A 150 1.56 21.84 18.51
C ALA A 150 1.11 23.01 17.61
N ARG A 151 2.05 23.70 16.97
CA ARG A 151 1.71 24.78 16.04
C ARG A 151 0.87 24.32 14.87
N LEU A 152 1.03 23.06 14.43
CA LEU A 152 0.24 22.51 13.31
C LEU A 152 -1.24 22.35 13.66
N THR A 153 -1.60 22.20 14.95
CA THR A 153 -3.00 22.08 15.36
C THR A 153 -3.82 23.36 15.21
N GLU A 154 -3.16 24.47 14.92
CA GLU A 154 -3.82 25.76 14.66
C GLU A 154 -4.25 25.91 13.19
N TYR A 155 -3.94 24.94 12.34
CA TYR A 155 -4.23 24.94 10.92
C TYR A 155 -5.12 23.75 10.54
N PRO A 156 -5.96 23.88 9.52
CA PRO A 156 -6.74 22.73 9.03
C PRO A 156 -5.82 21.57 8.63
N ILE A 157 -6.20 20.35 9.00
CA ILE A 157 -5.41 19.14 8.73
C ILE A 157 -6.10 18.32 7.65
N VAL A 158 -5.34 17.92 6.63
CA VAL A 158 -5.72 16.96 5.60
C VAL A 158 -5.09 15.61 5.94
N CYS A 159 -5.90 14.59 6.12
CA CYS A 159 -5.43 13.23 6.46
C CYS A 159 -6.22 12.17 5.70
N LEU A 160 -5.71 10.94 5.69
CA LEU A 160 -6.49 9.82 5.23
C LEU A 160 -7.65 9.55 6.21
N ALA A 161 -8.75 9.01 5.67
CA ALA A 161 -9.95 8.69 6.44
C ALA A 161 -9.67 7.75 7.63
N ALA A 162 -10.52 7.84 8.63
CA ALA A 162 -10.49 6.98 9.82
C ALA A 162 -10.51 5.48 9.42
N GLY A 163 -9.80 4.64 10.20
CA GLY A 163 -9.63 3.22 9.91
C GLY A 163 -8.47 2.90 8.97
N THR A 164 -7.71 3.90 8.51
CA THR A 164 -6.44 3.69 7.81
C THR A 164 -5.27 3.70 8.79
N SER A 165 -4.20 2.95 8.48
CA SER A 165 -2.99 2.94 9.31
C SER A 165 -2.31 4.31 9.41
N SER A 166 -2.50 5.19 8.43
CA SER A 166 -1.98 6.57 8.50
C SER A 166 -2.78 7.43 9.44
N HIS A 167 -4.11 7.37 9.41
CA HIS A 167 -4.95 8.05 10.39
C HIS A 167 -4.59 7.63 11.82
N ASP A 168 -4.49 6.31 12.08
CA ASP A 168 -4.16 5.78 13.41
C ASP A 168 -2.76 6.22 13.86
N PHE A 169 -1.79 6.25 12.93
CA PHE A 169 -0.45 6.71 13.20
C PHE A 169 -0.43 8.16 13.66
N TYR A 170 -1.08 9.07 12.92
CA TYR A 170 -1.12 10.49 13.29
C TYR A 170 -1.96 10.74 14.54
N SER A 171 -3.11 10.10 14.67
CA SER A 171 -3.92 10.15 15.90
C SER A 171 -3.07 9.76 17.11
N GLY A 172 -2.34 8.65 17.04
CA GLY A 172 -1.43 8.22 18.08
C GLY A 172 -0.24 9.17 18.29
N LEU A 173 0.32 9.76 17.23
CA LEU A 173 1.41 10.74 17.33
C LEU A 173 1.01 11.99 18.11
N PHE A 174 -0.14 12.58 17.75
CA PHE A 174 -0.66 13.78 18.41
C PHE A 174 -1.09 13.47 19.83
N LEU A 175 -1.79 12.37 20.07
CA LEU A 175 -2.23 11.94 21.41
C LEU A 175 -1.03 11.76 22.38
N ARG A 176 0.05 11.10 21.93
CA ARG A 176 1.26 10.93 22.75
C ARG A 176 1.94 12.26 23.12
N ARG A 177 1.64 13.33 22.44
CA ARG A 177 2.11 14.70 22.71
C ARG A 177 1.08 15.54 23.47
N GLY A 178 -0.06 14.95 23.86
CA GLY A 178 -1.16 15.66 24.51
C GLY A 178 -1.87 16.68 23.62
N LEU A 179 -1.80 16.48 22.30
CA LEU A 179 -2.39 17.37 21.29
C LEU A 179 -3.67 16.76 20.71
N PRO A 180 -4.67 17.60 20.38
CA PRO A 180 -5.84 17.13 19.64
C PRO A 180 -5.45 16.75 18.22
N PHE A 181 -6.13 15.73 17.67
CA PHE A 181 -6.04 15.36 16.28
C PHE A 181 -7.46 15.22 15.72
N SER A 182 -7.84 16.16 14.88
CA SER A 182 -9.13 16.19 14.22
C SER A 182 -8.93 16.68 12.80
N PRO A 183 -8.81 15.80 11.81
CA PRO A 183 -8.71 16.21 10.41
C PRO A 183 -9.93 17.01 9.98
N ASP A 184 -9.70 18.14 9.29
CA ASP A 184 -10.76 18.97 8.70
C ASP A 184 -11.13 18.48 7.30
N VAL A 185 -10.20 17.80 6.62
CA VAL A 185 -10.39 17.19 5.32
C VAL A 185 -9.90 15.76 5.35
N GLU A 186 -10.79 14.83 5.06
CA GLU A 186 -10.44 13.41 4.94
C GLU A 186 -10.40 13.01 3.47
N VAL A 187 -9.36 12.26 3.08
CA VAL A 187 -9.16 11.72 1.74
C VAL A 187 -8.98 10.19 1.80
N GLU A 188 -9.27 9.50 0.71
CA GLU A 188 -9.18 8.03 0.68
C GLU A 188 -7.77 7.52 0.41
N THR A 189 -6.99 8.26 -0.40
CA THR A 189 -5.66 7.81 -0.85
C THR A 189 -4.61 8.90 -0.64
N ILE A 190 -3.36 8.49 -0.42
CA ILE A 190 -2.27 9.41 -0.10
C ILE A 190 -1.92 10.38 -1.24
N ASP A 191 -2.15 9.97 -2.49
CA ASP A 191 -1.94 10.79 -3.68
C ASP A 191 -2.93 11.95 -3.82
N GLN A 192 -4.06 11.90 -3.09
CA GLN A 192 -5.01 13.00 -2.99
C GLN A 192 -4.53 14.13 -2.05
N ILE A 193 -3.62 13.85 -1.12
CA ILE A 193 -3.14 14.85 -0.16
C ILE A 193 -2.45 16.02 -0.85
N PRO A 194 -1.46 15.83 -1.75
CA PRO A 194 -0.77 16.94 -2.40
C PRO A 194 -1.69 17.91 -3.15
N PRO A 195 -2.61 17.48 -4.03
CA PRO A 195 -3.49 18.43 -4.72
C PRO A 195 -4.44 19.17 -3.79
N VAL A 196 -4.93 18.53 -2.72
CA VAL A 196 -5.78 19.17 -1.71
C VAL A 196 -5.00 20.25 -0.93
N VAL A 197 -3.76 19.94 -0.55
CA VAL A 197 -2.84 20.88 0.12
C VAL A 197 -2.45 22.03 -0.82
N CYS A 198 -2.17 21.75 -2.09
CA CYS A 198 -1.91 22.76 -3.12
C CYS A 198 -3.11 23.72 -3.29
N GLY A 199 -4.33 23.19 -3.17
CA GLY A 199 -5.57 23.96 -3.12
C GLY A 199 -5.77 24.78 -1.85
N ASN A 200 -4.82 24.77 -0.91
CA ASN A 200 -4.87 25.49 0.36
C ASN A 200 -6.02 25.08 1.31
N LEU A 201 -6.50 23.84 1.20
CA LEU A 201 -7.54 23.35 2.10
C LEU A 201 -7.01 22.95 3.49
N GLY A 202 -5.69 22.87 3.64
CA GLY A 202 -5.03 22.56 4.91
C GLY A 202 -3.57 22.14 4.71
N ILE A 203 -2.99 21.62 5.79
CA ILE A 203 -1.67 21.01 5.80
C ILE A 203 -1.83 19.48 5.76
N GLY A 204 -0.90 18.78 5.13
CA GLY A 204 -0.94 17.32 5.04
C GLY A 204 0.41 16.69 5.34
N PHE A 205 0.44 15.37 5.41
CA PHE A 205 1.65 14.60 5.65
C PHE A 205 1.83 13.60 4.52
N VAL A 206 3.04 13.54 3.96
CA VAL A 206 3.37 12.66 2.83
C VAL A 206 4.76 12.05 3.00
N PRO A 207 5.04 10.89 2.38
CA PRO A 207 6.40 10.41 2.23
C PRO A 207 7.28 11.47 1.60
N ARG A 208 8.48 11.66 2.15
CA ARG A 208 9.44 12.62 1.60
C ARG A 208 9.74 12.33 0.12
N GLU A 209 9.72 11.07 -0.25
CA GLU A 209 9.98 10.59 -1.62
C GLU A 209 8.97 11.11 -2.64
N MET A 210 7.73 11.37 -2.23
CA MET A 210 6.71 11.98 -3.11
C MET A 210 7.08 13.38 -3.58
N LEU A 211 7.93 14.08 -2.84
CA LEU A 211 8.32 15.46 -3.17
C LEU A 211 9.45 15.54 -4.20
N PHE A 212 10.10 14.42 -4.52
CA PHE A 212 11.22 14.40 -5.44
C PHE A 212 10.77 14.08 -6.86
N GLY A 213 11.00 15.03 -7.77
CA GLY A 213 10.85 14.82 -9.21
C GLY A 213 9.42 14.93 -9.76
N ALA A 214 8.47 15.44 -8.97
CA ALA A 214 7.12 15.72 -9.43
C ALA A 214 6.96 17.23 -9.76
N PRO A 215 7.02 17.61 -11.05
CA PRO A 215 6.81 19.02 -11.47
C PRO A 215 5.41 19.53 -11.09
N GLU A 216 4.48 18.61 -10.85
CA GLU A 216 3.08 18.87 -10.50
C GLU A 216 2.91 19.39 -9.05
N LEU A 217 3.97 19.34 -8.24
CA LEU A 217 3.96 19.82 -6.85
C LEU A 217 4.35 21.31 -6.73
N THR A 218 4.28 22.08 -7.83
CA THR A 218 4.42 23.54 -7.81
C THR A 218 3.33 24.13 -6.91
N GLY A 219 3.74 24.91 -5.88
CA GLY A 219 2.81 25.48 -4.90
C GLY A 219 2.67 24.67 -3.62
N ILE A 220 3.42 23.58 -3.48
CA ILE A 220 3.55 22.81 -2.22
C ILE A 220 4.89 23.12 -1.57
N TYR A 221 4.85 23.35 -0.28
CA TYR A 221 6.02 23.73 0.53
C TYR A 221 6.20 22.75 1.68
N LEU A 222 7.45 22.36 1.92
CA LEU A 222 7.84 21.55 3.04
C LEU A 222 7.77 22.36 4.34
N ILE A 223 7.11 21.84 5.35
CA ILE A 223 7.16 22.39 6.69
C ILE A 223 8.31 21.70 7.45
N THR A 224 9.20 22.50 8.01
CA THR A 224 10.28 21.98 8.85
C THR A 224 9.78 21.88 10.30
N LEU A 225 9.80 20.68 10.88
CA LEU A 225 9.49 20.48 12.30
C LEU A 225 10.75 20.63 13.16
N ASP A 226 10.59 21.17 14.38
CA ASP A 226 11.62 21.23 15.41
C ASP A 226 12.09 19.82 15.84
N LYS A 227 11.15 18.86 15.84
CA LYS A 227 11.40 17.44 16.07
C LYS A 227 10.77 16.64 14.94
N PRO A 228 11.56 15.90 14.16
CA PRO A 228 11.04 15.12 13.06
C PRO A 228 10.04 14.06 13.56
N ILE A 229 9.10 13.71 12.71
CA ILE A 229 8.20 12.57 12.93
C ILE A 229 9.04 11.29 12.88
N ALA A 230 8.79 10.36 13.78
CA ALA A 230 9.45 9.06 13.73
C ALA A 230 9.13 8.35 12.39
N PRO A 231 10.12 7.73 11.76
CA PRO A 231 9.88 7.00 10.51
C PRO A 231 8.93 5.83 10.75
N ARG A 232 8.25 5.43 9.69
CA ARG A 232 7.32 4.29 9.71
C ARG A 232 7.96 3.08 9.06
N SER A 233 8.02 1.98 9.79
CA SER A 233 8.52 0.71 9.28
C SER A 233 7.56 0.11 8.24
N ILE A 234 8.11 -0.38 7.15
CA ILE A 234 7.40 -1.09 6.09
C ILE A 234 7.82 -2.55 6.08
N TYR A 235 6.85 -3.40 5.87
CA TYR A 235 7.03 -4.84 5.86
C TYR A 235 6.45 -5.46 4.61
N LEU A 236 7.12 -6.49 4.13
CA LEU A 236 6.59 -7.45 3.17
C LEU A 236 5.96 -8.61 3.94
N PHE A 237 4.76 -8.98 3.53
CA PHE A 237 4.06 -10.16 4.01
C PHE A 237 3.81 -11.11 2.85
N GLN A 238 4.02 -12.41 3.09
CA GLN A 238 3.70 -13.49 2.17
C GLN A 238 3.17 -14.69 2.92
N ARG A 239 2.53 -15.63 2.24
CA ARG A 239 2.07 -16.89 2.87
C ARG A 239 3.27 -17.75 3.24
N LYS A 240 3.20 -18.37 4.42
CA LYS A 240 4.14 -19.42 4.80
C LYS A 240 3.93 -20.65 3.91
N ASN A 241 5.02 -21.32 3.55
CA ASN A 241 5.01 -22.60 2.84
C ASN A 241 4.32 -22.60 1.47
N GLN A 242 4.10 -21.43 0.86
CA GLN A 242 3.61 -21.36 -0.51
C GLN A 242 4.78 -21.15 -1.48
N PRO A 243 4.88 -21.97 -2.53
CA PRO A 243 5.83 -21.72 -3.59
C PRO A 243 5.51 -20.38 -4.28
N LEU A 244 6.51 -19.54 -4.46
CA LEU A 244 6.41 -18.33 -5.25
C LEU A 244 6.79 -18.65 -6.69
N SER A 245 6.14 -17.99 -7.65
CA SER A 245 6.58 -17.99 -9.05
C SER A 245 8.01 -17.46 -9.17
N LEU A 246 8.69 -17.77 -10.24
CA LEU A 246 10.05 -17.27 -10.48
C LEU A 246 10.07 -15.72 -10.51
N ALA A 247 9.07 -15.12 -11.14
CA ALA A 247 8.88 -13.66 -11.17
C ALA A 247 8.76 -13.08 -9.74
N ALA A 248 7.92 -13.69 -8.90
CA ALA A 248 7.74 -13.27 -7.50
C ALA A 248 9.03 -13.46 -6.67
N LYS A 249 9.76 -14.57 -6.83
CA LYS A 249 11.07 -14.79 -6.18
C LYS A 249 12.08 -13.70 -6.51
N HIS A 250 12.17 -13.32 -7.79
CA HIS A 250 13.09 -12.27 -8.24
C HIS A 250 12.69 -10.89 -7.72
N PHE A 251 11.39 -10.58 -7.74
CA PHE A 251 10.90 -9.33 -7.16
C PHE A 251 11.20 -9.24 -5.67
N ARG A 252 10.89 -10.29 -4.90
CA ARG A 252 11.20 -10.36 -3.47
C ARG A 252 12.69 -10.15 -3.20
N LYS A 253 13.56 -10.82 -3.94
CA LYS A 253 15.02 -10.66 -3.81
C LYS A 253 15.45 -9.22 -4.07
N MET A 254 14.91 -8.58 -5.11
CA MET A 254 15.23 -7.21 -5.45
C MET A 254 14.73 -6.22 -4.38
N LEU A 255 13.50 -6.41 -3.90
CA LEU A 255 12.94 -5.57 -2.84
C LEU A 255 13.78 -5.64 -1.56
N LEU A 256 14.18 -6.86 -1.16
CA LEU A 256 14.96 -7.07 0.06
C LEU A 256 16.44 -6.66 -0.08
N SER A 257 17.00 -6.66 -1.29
CA SER A 257 18.37 -6.15 -1.51
C SER A 257 18.45 -4.62 -1.51
N ASP A 258 17.32 -3.93 -1.59
CA ASP A 258 17.23 -2.46 -1.51
C ASP A 258 17.11 -1.96 -0.06
N VAL A 259 16.99 -2.89 0.88
CA VAL A 259 16.95 -2.60 2.31
C VAL A 259 18.31 -2.04 2.73
N PRO A 260 18.39 -0.82 3.28
CA PRO A 260 19.64 -0.33 3.86
C PRO A 260 20.11 -1.33 4.91
N SER A 261 21.36 -1.81 4.78
CA SER A 261 21.97 -2.64 5.82
C SER A 261 21.89 -1.85 7.12
N GLY A 262 21.05 -2.32 8.04
CA GLY A 262 20.83 -1.65 9.32
C GLY A 262 22.18 -1.48 10.03
N SER A 263 22.46 -0.23 10.36
CA SER A 263 23.57 0.15 11.25
C SER A 263 23.19 -0.17 12.68
#